data_0365145bd29d7242e5634ee9169146ac
#
_entry.id   0365145bd29d7242e5634ee9169146ac
#
_cell.length_a   1.000
_cell.length_b   1.000
_cell.length_c   1.000
_cell.angle_alpha   90.00
_cell.angle_beta   90.00
_cell.angle_gamma   90.00
#
_symmetry.space_group_name_H-M   'P 1'
#
loop_
_entity.id
_entity.type
_entity.pdbx_description
1 polymer ?
#
loop_
_entity_poly.entity_id
_entity_poly.type
_entity_poly.pdbx_seq_one_letter_code
_entity_poly.pdbx_strand_id
1 'polypeptide(L)'
;MRKAKLILDRDYEISPVDKRIYGSFVEHLGRCVYTGIYEPGHPAADENGFRRDVLNLVKELGVPIVRYPGGNYVSGFRWEDAIGPVDQRPKRLDLAWKTTEPNKVGIHEFAAWARKANAEVMYAVNLGTRGPQDAQRIVEYANHKGGSELSDLRIKNGAKDPFGIKLWCLGNEMDGPWQMGSKTAYEYGRIANEAAKMMKWTDPTIEVVACGSSGSGMPTFGEWEYTVLNECYDNVDYVSLHRYYGNPHNDTADFLASTMDLDQFIRTVGSICDAVKGKKRSKKQVNLSLDEWNVWYHSNEEDQKLYKREPWGTALPLLEDVYNFEDALLVGLMLITILKNADRVKVACIAQLVNVIAPIMTRPGGGAWRQTIYWPLMQASLFGRGVSLMPRVECEKADTSHYTDVPMMDAAAVMNDGGEVTLFAVNRDLKEDMELKIDLRAFGTFTKAVHSVLHHDDVKAVNTEACPDQVKPREMNADLRENTVVLPAASWNVIRLLP
;
A
#
# COMPACT_ATOMS: atom_id res chain seq x y z
N MET A 1 -25.64 -20.06 13.70
CA MET A 1 -24.18 -20.20 13.44
C MET A 1 -24.00 -20.89 12.10
N ARG A 2 -23.31 -20.24 11.16
CA ARG A 2 -22.97 -20.81 9.85
C ARG A 2 -21.84 -21.80 9.95
N LYS A 3 -21.62 -22.56 8.87
CA LYS A 3 -20.52 -23.53 8.77
C LYS A 3 -19.65 -23.22 7.55
N ALA A 4 -18.36 -23.35 7.73
CA ALA A 4 -17.37 -23.31 6.64
C ALA A 4 -16.35 -24.43 6.80
N LYS A 5 -15.74 -24.80 5.68
CA LYS A 5 -14.60 -25.69 5.63
C LYS A 5 -13.48 -25.05 4.84
N LEU A 6 -12.28 -25.11 5.37
CA LEU A 6 -11.07 -24.67 4.68
C LEU A 6 -10.15 -25.88 4.52
N ILE A 7 -9.79 -26.18 3.28
CA ILE A 7 -8.87 -27.28 2.96
C ILE A 7 -7.55 -26.63 2.54
N LEU A 8 -6.47 -27.04 3.18
CA LEU A 8 -5.10 -26.65 2.84
C LEU A 8 -4.27 -27.84 2.48
N ASP A 9 -3.40 -27.64 1.52
CA ASP A 9 -2.36 -28.58 1.17
C ASP A 9 -1.03 -27.83 1.01
N ARG A 10 0.03 -28.34 1.65
CA ARG A 10 1.36 -27.73 1.62
C ARG A 10 2.00 -27.72 0.23
N ASP A 11 1.56 -28.61 -0.65
CA ASP A 11 2.09 -28.77 -2.00
C ASP A 11 1.37 -27.85 -3.00
N TYR A 12 0.25 -27.22 -2.62
CA TYR A 12 -0.46 -26.26 -3.46
C TYR A 12 -0.01 -24.82 -3.15
N GLU A 13 1.23 -24.53 -3.53
CA GLU A 13 1.81 -23.20 -3.41
C GLU A 13 1.31 -22.27 -4.50
N ILE A 14 0.96 -21.03 -4.12
CA ILE A 14 0.72 -19.94 -5.07
C ILE A 14 2.07 -19.32 -5.47
N SER A 15 2.82 -18.82 -4.51
CA SER A 15 4.13 -18.18 -4.72
C SER A 15 4.77 -17.80 -3.37
N PRO A 16 6.10 -17.66 -3.31
CA PRO A 16 6.74 -16.90 -2.26
C PRO A 16 6.16 -15.48 -2.19
N VAL A 17 5.84 -15.05 -0.98
CA VAL A 17 5.32 -13.71 -0.70
C VAL A 17 6.46 -12.71 -0.70
N ASP A 18 6.43 -11.73 -1.62
CA ASP A 18 7.38 -10.62 -1.54
C ASP A 18 6.98 -9.73 -0.35
N LYS A 19 7.93 -9.45 0.56
CA LYS A 19 7.65 -8.60 1.73
C LYS A 19 7.09 -7.23 1.36
N ARG A 20 7.41 -6.71 0.16
CA ARG A 20 7.01 -5.39 -0.33
C ARG A 20 5.49 -5.25 -0.57
N ILE A 21 4.72 -6.35 -0.50
CA ILE A 21 3.24 -6.26 -0.52
C ILE A 21 2.65 -5.64 0.75
N TYR A 22 3.43 -5.50 1.82
CA TYR A 22 3.05 -4.84 3.08
C TYR A 22 3.59 -3.41 3.17
N GLY A 23 3.89 -2.80 2.02
CA GLY A 23 4.38 -1.44 1.91
C GLY A 23 3.33 -0.39 2.28
N SER A 24 3.81 0.84 2.38
CA SER A 24 2.96 2.01 2.60
C SER A 24 3.40 3.18 1.74
N PHE A 25 2.74 4.33 1.91
CA PHE A 25 2.93 5.49 1.07
C PHE A 25 2.99 6.77 1.92
N VAL A 26 3.92 7.65 1.58
CA VAL A 26 4.05 9.00 2.14
C VAL A 26 4.13 9.99 0.99
N GLU A 27 3.18 10.89 0.93
CA GLU A 27 3.12 11.97 -0.04
C GLU A 27 3.23 13.34 0.66
N HIS A 28 3.76 14.34 -0.03
CA HIS A 28 3.65 15.74 0.37
C HIS A 28 2.20 16.23 0.17
N LEU A 29 1.31 15.66 0.96
CA LEU A 29 -0.12 15.90 0.95
C LEU A 29 -0.60 16.07 2.39
N GLY A 30 -1.43 17.07 2.63
CA GLY A 30 -2.03 17.26 3.94
C GLY A 30 -0.99 17.33 5.06
N ARG A 31 -1.24 16.58 6.13
CA ARG A 31 -0.34 16.44 7.28
C ARG A 31 0.43 15.10 7.28
N CYS A 32 0.60 14.45 6.13
CA CYS A 32 1.34 13.20 6.09
C CYS A 32 2.81 13.40 6.46
N VAL A 33 3.46 14.41 5.88
CA VAL A 33 4.86 14.76 6.19
C VAL A 33 4.92 15.72 7.39
N TYR A 34 4.42 16.95 7.23
CA TYR A 34 4.50 17.98 8.27
C TYR A 34 3.43 17.78 9.32
N THR A 35 3.84 17.76 10.60
CA THR A 35 3.06 17.36 11.78
C THR A 35 2.59 15.89 11.78
N GLY A 36 2.98 15.13 10.75
CA GLY A 36 2.84 13.69 10.67
C GLY A 36 4.15 13.00 11.06
N ILE A 37 4.99 12.64 10.06
CA ILE A 37 6.30 12.04 10.33
C ILE A 37 7.35 13.06 10.82
N TYR A 38 7.21 14.33 10.46
CA TYR A 38 8.18 15.39 10.71
C TYR A 38 7.53 16.59 11.44
N GLU A 39 7.99 16.85 12.65
CA GLU A 39 7.52 17.94 13.51
C GLU A 39 8.67 18.36 14.48
N PRO A 40 9.63 19.22 14.03
CA PRO A 40 10.85 19.52 14.79
C PRO A 40 10.61 20.13 16.18
N GLY A 41 9.49 20.82 16.39
CA GLY A 41 9.11 21.39 17.71
C GLY A 41 8.38 20.41 18.64
N HIS A 42 8.13 19.18 18.21
CA HIS A 42 7.37 18.22 19.01
C HIS A 42 8.22 17.64 20.17
N PRO A 43 7.65 17.41 21.38
CA PRO A 43 8.40 16.81 22.51
C PRO A 43 9.02 15.43 22.18
N ALA A 44 8.38 14.66 21.31
CA ALA A 44 8.89 13.37 20.82
C ALA A 44 9.77 13.49 19.57
N ALA A 45 10.11 14.69 19.09
CA ALA A 45 11.01 14.84 17.93
C ALA A 45 12.41 14.31 18.26
N ASP A 46 13.02 13.66 17.27
CA ASP A 46 14.43 13.32 17.33
C ASP A 46 15.31 14.50 16.89
N GLU A 47 16.62 14.31 16.88
CA GLU A 47 17.62 15.32 16.49
C GLU A 47 17.44 15.84 15.04
N ASN A 48 16.73 15.09 14.19
CA ASN A 48 16.43 15.46 12.80
C ASN A 48 15.02 16.02 12.63
N GLY A 49 14.24 16.13 13.70
CA GLY A 49 12.86 16.64 13.68
C GLY A 49 11.79 15.59 13.36
N PHE A 50 12.13 14.30 13.33
CA PHE A 50 11.16 13.24 13.12
C PHE A 50 10.51 12.80 14.42
N ARG A 51 9.21 12.55 14.41
CA ARG A 51 8.43 12.09 15.55
C ARG A 51 8.75 10.63 15.88
N ARG A 52 9.35 10.38 17.06
CA ARG A 52 9.71 9.03 17.55
C ARG A 52 8.49 8.19 17.88
N ASP A 53 7.42 8.79 18.37
CA ASP A 53 6.15 8.11 18.65
C ASP A 53 5.56 7.52 17.37
N VAL A 54 5.51 8.29 16.27
CA VAL A 54 5.10 7.82 14.94
C VAL A 54 6.05 6.74 14.42
N LEU A 55 7.36 6.97 14.52
CA LEU A 55 8.37 6.02 14.05
C LEU A 55 8.25 4.66 14.76
N ASN A 56 7.91 4.64 16.05
CA ASN A 56 7.68 3.42 16.79
C ASN A 56 6.45 2.66 16.29
N LEU A 57 5.35 3.35 15.98
CA LEU A 57 4.16 2.75 15.38
C LEU A 57 4.45 2.18 13.99
N VAL A 58 5.24 2.87 13.17
CA VAL A 58 5.65 2.39 11.85
C VAL A 58 6.51 1.11 11.96
N LYS A 59 7.42 1.05 12.92
CA LYS A 59 8.22 -0.16 13.20
C LYS A 59 7.36 -1.33 13.67
N GLU A 60 6.42 -1.07 14.56
CA GLU A 60 5.47 -2.07 15.05
C GLU A 60 4.58 -2.60 13.92
N LEU A 61 4.15 -1.72 13.00
CA LEU A 61 3.41 -2.09 11.80
C LEU A 61 4.22 -3.01 10.87
N GLY A 62 5.55 -2.94 10.94
CA GLY A 62 6.45 -3.79 10.17
C GLY A 62 6.50 -3.44 8.68
N VAL A 63 6.34 -2.16 8.33
CA VAL A 63 6.37 -1.66 6.94
C VAL A 63 7.73 -1.89 6.29
N PRO A 64 7.85 -2.71 5.23
CA PRO A 64 9.13 -3.02 4.62
C PRO A 64 9.61 -2.02 3.57
N ILE A 65 8.69 -1.27 2.97
CA ILE A 65 8.96 -0.30 1.91
C ILE A 65 7.95 0.86 1.99
N VAL A 66 8.40 2.08 1.70
CA VAL A 66 7.54 3.26 1.64
C VAL A 66 7.72 3.98 0.32
N ARG A 67 6.62 4.16 -0.41
CA ARG A 67 6.54 4.96 -1.63
C ARG A 67 6.61 6.45 -1.29
N TYR A 68 7.39 7.24 -2.05
CA TYR A 68 7.68 8.66 -1.81
C TYR A 68 8.12 9.32 -3.14
N PRO A 69 7.99 10.62 -3.41
CA PRO A 69 7.44 11.68 -2.55
C PRO A 69 5.96 11.94 -2.79
N GLY A 70 5.32 11.19 -3.67
CA GLY A 70 3.91 11.40 -3.96
C GLY A 70 3.35 10.51 -5.01
N GLY A 71 2.05 10.64 -5.03
CA GLY A 71 1.03 10.43 -6.01
C GLY A 71 0.89 11.66 -6.91
N ASN A 72 -0.23 12.41 -6.76
CA ASN A 72 -0.50 13.58 -7.60
C ASN A 72 0.57 14.68 -7.47
N TYR A 73 1.13 14.84 -6.29
CA TYR A 73 2.20 15.79 -6.01
C TYR A 73 3.41 15.62 -6.95
N VAL A 74 3.83 14.38 -7.26
CA VAL A 74 5.07 14.14 -8.00
C VAL A 74 5.09 14.78 -9.38
N SER A 75 3.93 14.92 -10.03
CA SER A 75 3.85 15.48 -11.39
C SER A 75 4.12 16.97 -11.49
N GLY A 76 4.11 17.70 -10.35
CA GLY A 76 4.53 19.08 -10.25
C GLY A 76 5.87 19.28 -9.52
N PHE A 77 6.40 18.23 -8.92
CA PHE A 77 7.56 18.31 -8.03
C PHE A 77 8.88 18.48 -8.78
N ARG A 78 9.73 19.33 -8.20
CA ARG A 78 11.11 19.55 -8.60
C ARG A 78 12.02 19.11 -7.45
N TRP A 79 12.64 17.92 -7.57
CA TRP A 79 13.41 17.33 -6.49
C TRP A 79 14.62 18.20 -6.07
N GLU A 80 15.14 19.02 -6.98
CA GLU A 80 16.25 19.96 -6.72
C GLU A 80 15.86 21.06 -5.71
N ASP A 81 14.57 21.39 -5.59
CA ASP A 81 14.09 22.38 -4.62
C ASP A 81 14.13 21.84 -3.17
N ALA A 82 14.23 20.51 -3.00
CA ALA A 82 14.20 19.85 -1.69
C ALA A 82 15.56 19.23 -1.29
N ILE A 83 16.67 19.77 -1.82
CA ILE A 83 18.04 19.36 -1.45
C ILE A 83 18.86 20.58 -0.97
N GLY A 84 20.04 20.32 -0.38
CA GLY A 84 20.88 21.36 0.21
C GLY A 84 20.34 21.92 1.53
N PRO A 85 20.86 23.07 2.02
CA PRO A 85 20.47 23.63 3.29
C PRO A 85 18.98 23.95 3.36
N VAL A 86 18.29 23.48 4.41
CA VAL A 86 16.84 23.56 4.54
C VAL A 86 16.31 25.01 4.55
N ASP A 87 17.05 25.93 5.14
CA ASP A 87 16.73 27.36 5.23
C ASP A 87 16.83 28.10 3.89
N GLN A 88 17.52 27.52 2.91
CA GLN A 88 17.70 28.10 1.57
C GLN A 88 16.71 27.50 0.53
N ARG A 89 15.94 26.50 0.90
CA ARG A 89 15.01 25.84 -0.01
C ARG A 89 13.79 26.73 -0.31
N PRO A 90 13.36 26.81 -1.58
CA PRO A 90 12.23 27.64 -1.97
C PRO A 90 10.91 27.04 -1.48
N LYS A 91 9.95 27.88 -1.12
CA LYS A 91 8.55 27.48 -1.00
C LYS A 91 7.92 27.43 -2.38
N ARG A 92 7.12 26.41 -2.66
CA ARG A 92 6.43 26.23 -3.94
C ARG A 92 4.93 26.05 -3.75
N LEU A 93 4.14 26.52 -4.71
CA LEU A 93 2.75 26.14 -4.80
C LEU A 93 2.65 24.71 -5.32
N ASP A 94 2.01 23.85 -4.57
CA ASP A 94 1.59 22.54 -5.05
C ASP A 94 0.21 22.66 -5.69
N LEU A 95 0.17 22.47 -6.99
CA LEU A 95 -1.06 22.59 -7.77
C LEU A 95 -1.99 21.38 -7.64
N ALA A 96 -1.43 20.20 -7.27
CA ALA A 96 -2.21 18.99 -7.10
C ALA A 96 -3.17 19.12 -5.91
N TRP A 97 -2.65 19.56 -4.76
CA TRP A 97 -3.40 19.65 -3.51
C TRP A 97 -3.73 21.08 -3.08
N LYS A 98 -3.41 22.07 -3.93
CA LYS A 98 -3.66 23.51 -3.66
C LYS A 98 -3.09 23.95 -2.32
N THR A 99 -1.86 23.53 -2.04
CA THR A 99 -1.12 23.83 -0.80
C THR A 99 0.18 24.55 -1.10
N THR A 100 0.85 25.02 -0.04
CA THR A 100 2.20 25.57 -0.14
C THR A 100 3.19 24.57 0.44
N GLU A 101 4.08 24.03 -0.39
CA GLU A 101 5.14 23.12 0.01
C GLU A 101 6.38 23.90 0.45
N PRO A 102 6.82 23.78 1.71
CA PRO A 102 8.01 24.47 2.21
C PRO A 102 9.33 23.77 1.90
N ASN A 103 9.33 22.59 1.29
CA ASN A 103 10.50 21.77 0.93
C ASN A 103 11.46 21.46 2.09
N LYS A 104 10.96 21.38 3.33
CA LYS A 104 11.80 21.08 4.51
C LYS A 104 12.23 19.61 4.58
N VAL A 105 11.46 18.72 3.97
CA VAL A 105 11.76 17.29 3.85
C VAL A 105 11.95 16.98 2.38
N GLY A 106 13.10 16.43 2.03
CA GLY A 106 13.42 15.95 0.69
C GLY A 106 14.05 14.57 0.75
N ILE A 107 14.76 14.17 -0.30
CA ILE A 107 15.31 12.82 -0.42
C ILE A 107 16.30 12.49 0.72
N HIS A 108 17.09 13.47 1.19
CA HIS A 108 18.05 13.27 2.29
C HIS A 108 17.36 12.93 3.60
N GLU A 109 16.40 13.76 3.99
CA GLU A 109 15.63 13.60 5.23
C GLU A 109 14.80 12.33 5.17
N PHE A 110 14.12 12.09 4.03
CA PHE A 110 13.29 10.90 3.89
C PHE A 110 14.08 9.59 3.88
N ALA A 111 15.23 9.53 3.19
CA ALA A 111 16.10 8.35 3.22
C ALA A 111 16.67 8.08 4.64
N ALA A 112 16.94 9.14 5.41
CA ALA A 112 17.36 8.99 6.81
C ALA A 112 16.22 8.45 7.69
N TRP A 113 15.01 8.98 7.50
CA TRP A 113 13.81 8.49 8.20
C TRP A 113 13.49 7.03 7.85
N ALA A 114 13.52 6.67 6.58
CA ALA A 114 13.24 5.31 6.12
C ALA A 114 14.22 4.29 6.72
N ARG A 115 15.52 4.63 6.80
CA ARG A 115 16.50 3.80 7.51
C ARG A 115 16.16 3.62 8.99
N LYS A 116 15.74 4.69 9.68
CA LYS A 116 15.27 4.60 11.08
C LYS A 116 14.01 3.75 11.21
N ALA A 117 13.15 3.74 10.20
CA ALA A 117 11.93 2.91 10.14
C ALA A 117 12.19 1.44 9.77
N ASN A 118 13.42 1.07 9.37
CA ASN A 118 13.78 -0.21 8.77
C ASN A 118 13.01 -0.49 7.46
N ALA A 119 12.70 0.56 6.70
CA ALA A 119 11.97 0.48 5.43
C ALA A 119 12.86 0.85 4.25
N GLU A 120 12.65 0.17 3.12
CA GLU A 120 13.18 0.56 1.82
C GLU A 120 12.40 1.77 1.28
N VAL A 121 12.98 2.49 0.31
CA VAL A 121 12.31 3.58 -0.39
C VAL A 121 11.92 3.13 -1.79
N MET A 122 10.65 3.34 -2.16
CA MET A 122 10.14 3.30 -3.51
C MET A 122 9.95 4.74 -3.97
N TYR A 123 10.76 5.20 -4.91
CA TYR A 123 10.77 6.61 -5.28
C TYR A 123 10.05 6.88 -6.60
N ALA A 124 9.12 7.82 -6.62
CA ALA A 124 8.43 8.23 -7.83
C ALA A 124 9.12 9.42 -8.50
N VAL A 125 9.29 9.35 -9.82
CA VAL A 125 9.87 10.45 -10.63
C VAL A 125 8.77 11.23 -11.36
N ASN A 126 9.03 12.51 -11.62
CA ASN A 126 8.09 13.38 -12.34
C ASN A 126 8.15 13.09 -13.85
N LEU A 127 7.17 12.35 -14.40
CA LEU A 127 6.95 12.21 -15.85
C LEU A 127 5.70 12.98 -16.34
N GLY A 128 5.09 13.79 -15.48
CA GLY A 128 4.01 14.68 -15.85
C GLY A 128 4.52 15.94 -16.54
N THR A 129 5.15 16.82 -15.77
CA THR A 129 5.70 18.12 -16.27
C THR A 129 7.20 18.04 -16.62
N ARG A 130 7.86 16.92 -16.34
CA ARG A 130 9.28 16.64 -16.67
C ARG A 130 9.41 15.35 -17.50
N GLY A 131 10.62 14.92 -17.77
CA GLY A 131 10.85 13.83 -18.72
C GLY A 131 12.01 12.91 -18.38
N PRO A 132 12.46 12.07 -19.35
CA PRO A 132 13.48 11.04 -19.15
C PRO A 132 14.80 11.54 -18.58
N GLN A 133 15.26 12.72 -19.01
CA GLN A 133 16.50 13.31 -18.51
C GLN A 133 16.40 13.64 -17.01
N ASP A 134 15.27 14.17 -16.56
CA ASP A 134 15.06 14.47 -15.15
C ASP A 134 15.01 13.20 -14.29
N ALA A 135 14.31 12.16 -14.78
CA ALA A 135 14.26 10.85 -14.16
C ALA A 135 15.65 10.21 -14.03
N GLN A 136 16.49 10.34 -15.05
CA GLN A 136 17.89 9.89 -15.00
C GLN A 136 18.71 10.67 -13.98
N ARG A 137 18.56 12.01 -13.94
CA ARG A 137 19.31 12.90 -13.05
C ARG A 137 19.08 12.60 -11.56
N ILE A 138 17.85 12.28 -11.16
CA ILE A 138 17.59 11.92 -9.75
C ILE A 138 18.18 10.54 -9.40
N VAL A 139 18.23 9.58 -10.33
CA VAL A 139 18.91 8.29 -10.12
C VAL A 139 20.42 8.50 -9.98
N GLU A 140 21.03 9.34 -10.82
CA GLU A 140 22.44 9.70 -10.71
C GLU A 140 22.73 10.35 -9.35
N TYR A 141 21.94 11.34 -8.96
CA TYR A 141 22.05 11.98 -7.66
C TYR A 141 21.95 10.98 -6.51
N ALA A 142 20.96 10.10 -6.54
CA ALA A 142 20.66 9.18 -5.44
C ALA A 142 21.63 8.00 -5.35
N ASN A 143 22.00 7.40 -6.49
CA ASN A 143 22.61 6.08 -6.52
C ASN A 143 24.06 6.06 -7.06
N HIS A 144 24.53 7.09 -7.78
CA HIS A 144 25.89 7.08 -8.30
C HIS A 144 26.91 7.39 -7.18
N LYS A 145 28.04 6.68 -7.18
CA LYS A 145 29.01 6.74 -6.07
C LYS A 145 29.65 8.11 -5.89
N GLY A 146 30.04 8.76 -6.97
CA GLY A 146 30.79 10.03 -6.97
C GLY A 146 31.51 10.23 -8.29
N GLY A 147 32.08 11.43 -8.49
CA GLY A 147 32.85 11.76 -9.69
C GLY A 147 32.02 12.32 -10.83
N SER A 148 30.73 12.59 -10.60
CA SER A 148 29.88 13.34 -11.50
C SER A 148 29.22 14.52 -10.77
N GLU A 149 28.77 15.53 -11.53
CA GLU A 149 28.16 16.75 -10.95
C GLU A 149 27.12 16.44 -9.89
N LEU A 150 26.17 15.56 -10.17
CA LEU A 150 25.04 15.29 -9.27
C LEU A 150 25.44 14.39 -8.10
N SER A 151 26.26 13.38 -8.31
CA SER A 151 26.76 12.54 -7.22
C SER A 151 27.65 13.32 -6.25
N ASP A 152 28.48 14.23 -6.77
CA ASP A 152 29.30 15.11 -5.95
C ASP A 152 28.47 16.17 -5.23
N LEU A 153 27.38 16.64 -5.84
CA LEU A 153 26.41 17.50 -5.18
C LEU A 153 25.71 16.79 -4.01
N ARG A 154 25.33 15.50 -4.15
CA ARG A 154 24.82 14.70 -3.03
C ARG A 154 25.82 14.64 -1.88
N ILE A 155 27.10 14.37 -2.19
CA ILE A 155 28.17 14.31 -1.20
C ILE A 155 28.32 15.67 -0.51
N LYS A 156 28.34 16.75 -1.26
CA LYS A 156 28.40 18.13 -0.74
C LYS A 156 27.21 18.43 0.17
N ASN A 157 26.02 17.91 -0.14
CA ASN A 157 24.81 18.06 0.66
C ASN A 157 24.78 17.10 1.87
N GLY A 158 25.86 16.40 2.20
CA GLY A 158 26.04 15.63 3.43
C GLY A 158 25.83 14.12 3.32
N ALA A 159 25.46 13.57 2.17
CA ALA A 159 25.34 12.12 1.97
C ALA A 159 26.53 11.57 1.17
N LYS A 160 27.57 11.13 1.91
CA LYS A 160 28.77 10.54 1.31
C LYS A 160 28.45 9.32 0.48
N ASP A 161 27.70 8.39 1.06
CA ASP A 161 27.29 7.15 0.40
C ASP A 161 26.00 7.33 -0.39
N PRO A 162 25.80 6.59 -1.49
CA PRO A 162 24.53 6.53 -2.21
C PRO A 162 23.36 6.13 -1.30
N PHE A 163 22.16 6.62 -1.60
CA PHE A 163 20.95 6.19 -0.89
C PHE A 163 20.59 4.73 -1.23
N GLY A 164 20.97 4.25 -2.41
CA GLY A 164 20.79 2.86 -2.82
C GLY A 164 19.32 2.50 -3.09
N ILE A 165 18.54 3.45 -3.58
CA ILE A 165 17.12 3.25 -3.89
C ILE A 165 16.99 2.27 -5.06
N LYS A 166 16.25 1.17 -4.86
CA LYS A 166 16.16 0.09 -5.84
C LYS A 166 14.88 0.10 -6.65
N LEU A 167 13.77 0.61 -6.11
CA LEU A 167 12.48 0.59 -6.77
C LEU A 167 12.01 2.02 -7.09
N TRP A 168 11.62 2.24 -8.36
CA TRP A 168 11.30 3.56 -8.89
C TRP A 168 9.99 3.53 -9.67
N CYS A 169 9.09 4.51 -9.43
CA CYS A 169 7.85 4.69 -10.19
C CYS A 169 8.06 5.70 -11.31
N LEU A 170 7.63 5.37 -12.51
CA LEU A 170 7.70 6.22 -13.71
C LEU A 170 6.48 7.17 -13.79
N GLY A 171 6.39 8.10 -12.85
CA GLY A 171 5.24 9.00 -12.72
C GLY A 171 4.17 8.46 -11.77
N ASN A 172 2.96 9.03 -11.87
CA ASN A 172 1.78 8.67 -11.11
C ASN A 172 0.51 8.90 -11.93
N GLU A 173 -0.41 7.93 -11.99
CA GLU A 173 -1.77 8.06 -12.56
C GLU A 173 -1.84 8.81 -13.89
N MET A 174 -0.93 8.50 -14.80
CA MET A 174 -0.75 9.27 -16.03
C MET A 174 -1.93 9.17 -17.03
N ASP A 175 -2.87 8.27 -16.77
CA ASP A 175 -4.15 8.12 -17.44
C ASP A 175 -5.24 9.06 -16.91
N GLY A 176 -5.05 9.60 -15.70
CA GLY A 176 -6.05 10.41 -15.00
C GLY A 176 -6.11 11.86 -15.47
N PRO A 177 -7.28 12.42 -15.83
CA PRO A 177 -7.40 13.82 -16.26
C PRO A 177 -7.11 14.83 -15.14
N TRP A 178 -7.10 14.41 -13.89
CA TRP A 178 -6.70 15.21 -12.73
C TRP A 178 -5.19 15.36 -12.57
N GLN A 179 -4.41 14.48 -13.21
CA GLN A 179 -2.96 14.45 -13.09
C GLN A 179 -2.30 15.51 -13.97
N MET A 180 -1.41 16.33 -13.39
CA MET A 180 -0.63 17.29 -14.18
C MET A 180 0.20 16.58 -15.23
N GLY A 181 0.02 16.98 -16.50
CA GLY A 181 0.73 16.40 -17.62
C GLY A 181 0.27 14.98 -17.96
N SER A 182 -1.00 14.61 -17.63
CA SER A 182 -1.63 13.36 -18.10
C SER A 182 -1.44 13.16 -19.60
N LYS A 183 -1.39 11.93 -20.05
CA LYS A 183 -1.01 11.56 -21.41
C LYS A 183 -1.96 10.50 -21.97
N THR A 184 -1.97 10.35 -23.29
CA THR A 184 -2.51 9.15 -23.91
C THR A 184 -1.62 7.94 -23.58
N ALA A 185 -2.16 6.75 -23.65
CA ALA A 185 -1.42 5.52 -23.37
C ALA A 185 -0.14 5.37 -24.22
N TYR A 186 -0.20 5.76 -25.47
CA TYR A 186 0.95 5.74 -26.38
C TYR A 186 2.02 6.75 -25.98
N GLU A 187 1.65 8.00 -25.75
CA GLU A 187 2.59 9.05 -25.32
C GLU A 187 3.27 8.67 -23.99
N TYR A 188 2.48 8.16 -23.04
CA TYR A 188 3.03 7.71 -21.77
C TYR A 188 3.95 6.50 -21.94
N GLY A 189 3.54 5.48 -22.67
CA GLY A 189 4.37 4.30 -22.95
C GLY A 189 5.72 4.66 -23.58
N ARG A 190 5.73 5.61 -24.51
CA ARG A 190 6.96 6.11 -25.15
C ARG A 190 7.88 6.81 -24.17
N ILE A 191 7.37 7.75 -23.37
CA ILE A 191 8.20 8.49 -22.40
C ILE A 191 8.68 7.60 -21.26
N ALA A 192 7.84 6.68 -20.78
CA ALA A 192 8.19 5.70 -19.76
C ALA A 192 9.33 4.77 -20.23
N ASN A 193 9.27 4.30 -21.49
CA ASN A 193 10.32 3.50 -22.09
C ASN A 193 11.67 4.22 -22.11
N GLU A 194 11.70 5.48 -22.54
CA GLU A 194 12.95 6.25 -22.61
C GLU A 194 13.48 6.58 -21.21
N ALA A 195 12.59 6.92 -20.27
CA ALA A 195 12.98 7.14 -18.87
C ALA A 195 13.57 5.87 -18.24
N ALA A 196 12.90 4.73 -18.37
CA ALA A 196 13.37 3.44 -17.85
C ALA A 196 14.77 3.07 -18.39
N LYS A 197 15.00 3.24 -19.69
CA LYS A 197 16.32 3.00 -20.30
C LYS A 197 17.41 3.87 -19.68
N MET A 198 17.20 5.19 -19.64
CA MET A 198 18.20 6.14 -19.12
C MET A 198 18.47 5.90 -17.63
N MET A 199 17.44 5.61 -16.84
CA MET A 199 17.59 5.29 -15.43
C MET A 199 18.38 4.00 -15.23
N LYS A 200 18.08 2.92 -15.96
CA LYS A 200 18.79 1.63 -15.89
C LYS A 200 20.21 1.69 -16.48
N TRP A 201 20.49 2.57 -17.43
CA TRP A 201 21.85 2.80 -17.88
C TRP A 201 22.70 3.52 -16.82
N THR A 202 22.07 4.32 -15.98
CA THR A 202 22.74 4.99 -14.85
C THR A 202 22.97 4.02 -13.68
N ASP A 203 21.97 3.21 -13.33
CA ASP A 203 22.05 2.14 -12.32
C ASP A 203 21.32 0.88 -12.84
N PRO A 204 22.02 -0.12 -13.37
CA PRO A 204 21.41 -1.33 -13.91
C PRO A 204 20.80 -2.25 -12.84
N THR A 205 20.94 -1.94 -11.56
CA THR A 205 20.43 -2.75 -10.45
C THR A 205 19.04 -2.31 -9.96
N ILE A 206 18.47 -1.27 -10.55
CA ILE A 206 17.15 -0.78 -10.19
C ILE A 206 16.02 -1.53 -10.89
N GLU A 207 14.89 -1.56 -10.24
CA GLU A 207 13.60 -1.99 -10.79
C GLU A 207 12.70 -0.78 -11.02
N VAL A 208 11.89 -0.80 -12.07
CA VAL A 208 11.01 0.31 -12.40
C VAL A 208 9.57 -0.13 -12.61
N VAL A 209 8.64 0.71 -12.18
CA VAL A 209 7.20 0.51 -12.25
C VAL A 209 6.61 1.49 -13.27
N ALA A 210 5.96 0.99 -14.32
CA ALA A 210 5.16 1.82 -15.23
C ALA A 210 3.77 2.05 -14.64
N CYS A 211 3.17 3.23 -14.86
CA CYS A 211 1.78 3.49 -14.49
C CYS A 211 0.83 2.61 -15.32
N GLY A 212 0.04 1.78 -14.64
CA GLY A 212 -1.19 1.22 -15.16
C GLY A 212 -2.36 2.17 -14.93
N SER A 213 -3.58 1.66 -15.06
CA SER A 213 -4.78 2.45 -14.83
C SER A 213 -4.92 2.86 -13.36
N SER A 214 -5.35 4.10 -13.14
CA SER A 214 -5.66 4.66 -11.82
C SER A 214 -6.93 4.06 -11.18
N GLY A 215 -7.57 3.10 -11.84
CA GLY A 215 -8.69 2.31 -11.34
C GLY A 215 -9.32 1.44 -12.43
N SER A 216 -9.97 0.35 -12.03
CA SER A 216 -10.72 -0.55 -12.93
C SER A 216 -11.89 0.14 -13.65
N GLY A 217 -12.37 1.27 -13.13
CA GLY A 217 -13.45 2.07 -13.74
C GLY A 217 -13.00 3.11 -14.76
N MET A 218 -11.71 3.23 -15.06
CA MET A 218 -11.23 4.20 -16.05
C MET A 218 -11.71 3.85 -17.46
N PRO A 219 -12.14 4.84 -18.26
CA PRO A 219 -12.59 4.59 -19.62
C PRO A 219 -11.54 3.93 -20.53
N THR A 220 -10.26 4.10 -20.18
CA THR A 220 -9.10 3.56 -20.92
C THR A 220 -8.61 2.23 -20.36
N PHE A 221 -9.23 1.70 -19.30
CA PHE A 221 -8.82 0.44 -18.65
C PHE A 221 -8.70 -0.71 -19.66
N GLY A 222 -7.68 -1.50 -19.54
CA GLY A 222 -7.34 -2.61 -20.43
C GLY A 222 -6.60 -2.18 -21.69
N GLU A 223 -7.09 -1.18 -22.42
CA GLU A 223 -6.38 -0.59 -23.56
C GLU A 223 -5.12 0.17 -23.10
N TRP A 224 -5.21 0.87 -21.97
CA TRP A 224 -4.09 1.58 -21.36
C TRP A 224 -2.92 0.63 -21.10
N GLU A 225 -3.14 -0.42 -20.33
CA GLU A 225 -2.10 -1.39 -19.97
C GLU A 225 -1.49 -2.05 -21.19
N TYR A 226 -2.34 -2.48 -22.15
CA TYR A 226 -1.89 -3.14 -23.35
C TYR A 226 -1.00 -2.20 -24.20
N THR A 227 -1.42 -0.96 -24.40
CA THR A 227 -0.69 0.03 -25.21
C THR A 227 0.62 0.43 -24.53
N VAL A 228 0.58 0.79 -23.24
CA VAL A 228 1.77 1.16 -22.47
C VAL A 228 2.81 0.03 -22.47
N LEU A 229 2.40 -1.19 -22.18
CA LEU A 229 3.31 -2.34 -22.14
C LEU A 229 3.86 -2.69 -23.53
N ASN A 230 3.12 -2.48 -24.63
CA ASN A 230 3.69 -2.65 -25.97
C ASN A 230 4.88 -1.73 -26.21
N GLU A 231 4.88 -0.53 -25.63
CA GLU A 231 5.96 0.44 -25.80
C GLU A 231 7.15 0.20 -24.85
N CYS A 232 6.90 -0.17 -23.58
CA CYS A 232 7.94 -0.16 -22.55
C CYS A 232 8.27 -1.53 -21.92
N TYR A 233 7.65 -2.64 -22.34
CA TYR A 233 7.76 -3.96 -21.71
C TYR A 233 9.19 -4.40 -21.40
N ASP A 234 10.11 -4.16 -22.33
CA ASP A 234 11.48 -4.66 -22.24
C ASP A 234 12.29 -3.95 -21.12
N ASN A 235 11.90 -2.72 -20.77
CA ASN A 235 12.62 -1.88 -19.82
C ASN A 235 11.95 -1.74 -18.45
N VAL A 236 10.67 -2.13 -18.28
CA VAL A 236 9.95 -2.04 -17.00
C VAL A 236 9.81 -3.40 -16.33
N ASP A 237 9.74 -3.42 -15.00
CA ASP A 237 9.69 -4.65 -14.21
C ASP A 237 8.28 -4.88 -13.65
N TYR A 238 7.53 -3.81 -13.46
CA TYR A 238 6.17 -3.83 -12.95
C TYR A 238 5.28 -2.87 -13.73
N VAL A 239 3.98 -3.13 -13.67
CA VAL A 239 2.91 -2.17 -13.99
C VAL A 239 2.07 -1.92 -12.75
N SER A 240 1.74 -0.64 -12.49
CA SER A 240 0.97 -0.28 -11.29
C SER A 240 -0.53 -0.48 -11.46
N LEU A 241 -1.21 -0.64 -10.34
CA LEU A 241 -2.66 -0.61 -10.20
C LEU A 241 -3.00 0.25 -9.00
N HIS A 242 -4.07 1.06 -9.10
CA HIS A 242 -4.60 1.82 -7.98
C HIS A 242 -6.05 1.44 -7.73
N ARG A 243 -6.45 1.29 -6.45
CA ARG A 243 -7.84 0.98 -6.14
C ARG A 243 -8.25 1.49 -4.76
N TYR A 244 -9.29 2.29 -4.75
CA TYR A 244 -9.95 2.77 -3.54
C TYR A 244 -11.41 2.32 -3.51
N TYR A 245 -11.92 2.03 -2.31
CA TYR A 245 -13.32 1.69 -2.08
C TYR A 245 -13.93 2.63 -1.04
N GLY A 246 -15.26 2.74 -1.05
CA GLY A 246 -16.01 3.51 -0.07
C GLY A 246 -17.41 2.97 0.15
N ASN A 247 -18.02 3.34 1.27
CA ASN A 247 -19.39 2.96 1.63
C ASN A 247 -20.30 4.19 1.86
N PRO A 248 -20.46 5.08 0.86
CA PRO A 248 -21.26 6.30 1.02
C PRO A 248 -22.76 6.00 1.20
N HIS A 249 -23.22 4.81 0.82
CA HIS A 249 -24.62 4.39 0.93
C HIS A 249 -24.90 3.55 2.18
N ASN A 250 -23.90 3.32 3.03
CA ASN A 250 -24.00 2.53 4.26
C ASN A 250 -24.53 1.10 4.04
N ASP A 251 -24.10 0.47 2.95
CA ASP A 251 -24.36 -0.95 2.65
C ASP A 251 -23.10 -1.78 2.97
N THR A 252 -22.98 -2.20 4.23
CA THR A 252 -21.79 -2.92 4.72
C THR A 252 -21.58 -4.26 3.99
N ALA A 253 -22.66 -4.97 3.63
CA ALA A 253 -22.54 -6.27 2.95
C ALA A 253 -21.95 -6.10 1.55
N ASP A 254 -22.42 -5.13 0.78
CA ASP A 254 -21.92 -4.81 -0.54
C ASP A 254 -20.47 -4.25 -0.49
N PHE A 255 -20.21 -3.40 0.50
CA PHE A 255 -18.88 -2.84 0.75
C PHE A 255 -17.84 -3.94 1.02
N LEU A 256 -18.15 -4.92 1.85
CA LEU A 256 -17.26 -6.06 2.11
C LEU A 256 -17.13 -7.02 0.91
N ALA A 257 -18.04 -6.97 -0.05
CA ALA A 257 -17.97 -7.75 -1.29
C ALA A 257 -17.06 -7.11 -2.36
N SER A 258 -16.69 -5.84 -2.21
CA SER A 258 -15.94 -5.08 -3.23
C SER A 258 -14.56 -5.65 -3.58
N THR A 259 -13.98 -6.53 -2.75
CA THR A 259 -12.74 -7.24 -3.09
C THR A 259 -12.89 -8.25 -4.22
N MET A 260 -14.10 -8.60 -4.65
CA MET A 260 -14.33 -9.36 -5.88
C MET A 260 -13.90 -8.55 -7.12
N ASP A 261 -14.17 -7.23 -7.13
CA ASP A 261 -13.65 -6.32 -8.15
C ASP A 261 -12.11 -6.23 -8.10
N LEU A 262 -11.52 -6.15 -6.91
CA LEU A 262 -10.06 -6.12 -6.77
C LEU A 262 -9.37 -7.37 -7.34
N ASP A 263 -9.90 -8.56 -7.04
CA ASP A 263 -9.38 -9.82 -7.58
C ASP A 263 -9.47 -9.86 -9.11
N GLN A 264 -10.62 -9.44 -9.65
CA GLN A 264 -10.82 -9.35 -11.09
C GLN A 264 -9.86 -8.33 -11.74
N PHE A 265 -9.66 -7.16 -11.13
CA PHE A 265 -8.75 -6.13 -11.62
C PHE A 265 -7.32 -6.66 -11.71
N ILE A 266 -6.81 -7.25 -10.62
CA ILE A 266 -5.47 -7.85 -10.57
C ILE A 266 -5.29 -8.91 -11.67
N ARG A 267 -6.24 -9.84 -11.80
CA ARG A 267 -6.19 -10.92 -12.78
C ARG A 267 -6.26 -10.41 -14.22
N THR A 268 -7.07 -9.39 -14.46
CA THR A 268 -7.20 -8.80 -15.79
C THR A 268 -5.88 -8.15 -16.23
N VAL A 269 -5.27 -7.32 -15.38
CA VAL A 269 -3.99 -6.68 -15.70
C VAL A 269 -2.87 -7.72 -15.83
N GLY A 270 -2.86 -8.75 -14.96
CA GLY A 270 -1.94 -9.89 -15.08
C GLY A 270 -2.05 -10.58 -16.44
N SER A 271 -3.26 -10.82 -16.91
CA SER A 271 -3.52 -11.44 -18.22
C SER A 271 -3.07 -10.55 -19.39
N ILE A 272 -3.23 -9.23 -19.28
CA ILE A 272 -2.74 -8.28 -20.29
C ILE A 272 -1.21 -8.31 -20.34
N CYS A 273 -0.52 -8.34 -19.19
CA CYS A 273 0.93 -8.51 -19.15
C CYS A 273 1.37 -9.78 -19.89
N ASP A 274 0.66 -10.89 -19.69
CA ASP A 274 0.98 -12.18 -20.34
C ASP A 274 0.68 -12.15 -21.85
N ALA A 275 -0.38 -11.48 -22.27
CA ALA A 275 -0.68 -11.26 -23.69
C ALA A 275 0.43 -10.48 -24.39
N VAL A 276 0.92 -9.38 -23.79
CA VAL A 276 2.02 -8.59 -24.35
C VAL A 276 3.33 -9.39 -24.32
N LYS A 277 3.61 -10.13 -23.24
CA LYS A 277 4.75 -11.05 -23.15
C LYS A 277 4.76 -12.05 -24.33
N GLY A 278 3.61 -12.68 -24.58
CA GLY A 278 3.46 -13.63 -25.69
C GLY A 278 3.67 -12.98 -27.06
N LYS A 279 3.06 -11.82 -27.31
CA LYS A 279 3.24 -11.04 -28.54
C LYS A 279 4.72 -10.69 -28.79
N LYS A 280 5.43 -10.26 -27.75
CA LYS A 280 6.85 -9.89 -27.83
C LYS A 280 7.79 -11.10 -27.81
N ARG A 281 7.27 -12.31 -27.55
CA ARG A 281 8.07 -13.52 -27.34
C ARG A 281 9.14 -13.33 -26.25
N SER A 282 8.81 -12.54 -25.24
CA SER A 282 9.75 -12.22 -24.17
C SER A 282 9.83 -13.35 -23.14
N LYS A 283 11.02 -13.60 -22.60
CA LYS A 283 11.23 -14.47 -21.44
C LYS A 283 10.99 -13.74 -20.11
N LYS A 284 11.04 -12.40 -20.14
CA LYS A 284 10.82 -11.56 -18.97
C LYS A 284 9.37 -11.65 -18.51
N GLN A 285 9.15 -11.63 -17.20
CA GLN A 285 7.83 -11.45 -16.60
C GLN A 285 7.72 -10.01 -16.06
N VAL A 286 6.72 -9.27 -16.49
CA VAL A 286 6.30 -8.02 -15.85
C VAL A 286 5.27 -8.38 -14.78
N ASN A 287 5.56 -8.02 -13.55
CA ASN A 287 4.69 -8.25 -12.40
C ASN A 287 3.85 -7.02 -12.07
N LEU A 288 3.08 -7.08 -10.99
CA LEU A 288 2.13 -6.05 -10.60
C LEU A 288 2.60 -5.32 -9.33
N SER A 289 2.38 -4.01 -9.32
CA SER A 289 2.57 -3.12 -8.18
C SER A 289 1.23 -2.46 -7.84
N LEU A 290 0.55 -2.93 -6.79
CA LEU A 290 -0.65 -2.27 -6.27
C LEU A 290 -0.21 -1.14 -5.32
N ASP A 291 0.41 -0.10 -5.90
CA ASP A 291 1.14 0.90 -5.13
C ASP A 291 0.31 2.09 -4.62
N GLU A 292 -1.01 2.03 -4.86
CA GLU A 292 -2.02 2.76 -4.10
C GLU A 292 -3.28 1.91 -3.91
N TRP A 293 -3.68 1.69 -2.66
CA TRP A 293 -4.93 1.02 -2.34
C TRP A 293 -5.37 1.38 -0.92
N ASN A 294 -6.65 1.55 -0.70
CA ASN A 294 -7.25 1.76 0.62
C ASN A 294 -8.79 1.91 0.53
N VAL A 295 -9.40 2.25 1.65
CA VAL A 295 -10.72 2.87 1.78
C VAL A 295 -10.55 4.38 1.73
N TRP A 296 -11.42 5.10 0.99
CA TRP A 296 -11.38 6.56 0.92
C TRP A 296 -12.77 7.13 0.59
N TYR A 297 -13.45 7.72 1.57
CA TYR A 297 -14.74 8.41 1.36
C TYR A 297 -15.19 9.29 2.55
N HIS A 298 -14.58 9.17 3.74
CA HIS A 298 -15.11 9.80 4.96
C HIS A 298 -14.90 11.31 5.02
N SER A 299 -13.80 11.85 4.45
CA SER A 299 -13.40 13.26 4.59
C SER A 299 -13.80 14.16 3.42
N ASN A 300 -14.35 13.62 2.32
CA ASN A 300 -14.54 14.34 1.05
C ASN A 300 -15.25 15.69 1.17
N GLU A 301 -16.30 15.79 1.98
CA GLU A 301 -17.06 17.05 2.16
C GLU A 301 -16.26 18.10 2.94
N GLU A 302 -15.54 17.69 3.98
CA GLU A 302 -14.74 18.58 4.81
C GLU A 302 -13.53 19.13 4.04
N ASP A 303 -12.90 18.31 3.20
CA ASP A 303 -11.81 18.72 2.33
C ASP A 303 -12.26 19.82 1.37
N GLN A 304 -13.45 19.72 0.77
CA GLN A 304 -13.99 20.77 -0.11
C GLN A 304 -14.26 22.09 0.64
N LYS A 305 -14.70 22.02 1.89
CA LYS A 305 -14.88 23.21 2.73
C LYS A 305 -13.52 23.84 3.09
N LEU A 306 -12.54 23.00 3.40
CA LEU A 306 -11.20 23.44 3.78
C LEU A 306 -10.47 24.15 2.63
N TYR A 307 -10.52 23.62 1.42
CA TYR A 307 -9.96 24.27 0.23
C TYR A 307 -10.52 25.66 -0.04
N LYS A 308 -11.80 25.89 0.28
CA LYS A 308 -12.42 27.21 0.14
C LYS A 308 -12.01 28.19 1.25
N ARG A 309 -11.81 27.67 2.47
CA ARG A 309 -11.48 28.47 3.65
C ARG A 309 -10.01 28.89 3.70
N GLU A 310 -9.13 27.96 3.36
CA GLU A 310 -7.68 28.12 3.52
C GLU A 310 -6.91 27.74 2.24
N PRO A 311 -7.16 28.43 1.12
CA PRO A 311 -6.44 28.13 -0.11
C PRO A 311 -4.93 28.37 0.07
N TRP A 312 -4.12 27.46 -0.40
CA TRP A 312 -2.66 27.49 -0.35
C TRP A 312 -2.05 27.44 1.07
N GLY A 313 -2.77 26.94 2.05
CA GLY A 313 -2.22 26.67 3.37
C GLY A 313 -1.10 25.60 3.34
N THR A 314 -0.28 25.58 4.39
CA THR A 314 0.75 24.55 4.58
C THR A 314 0.24 23.48 5.54
N ALA A 315 0.45 22.21 5.21
CA ALA A 315 0.06 21.09 6.05
C ALA A 315 -1.42 21.16 6.52
N LEU A 316 -2.31 21.37 5.56
CA LEU A 316 -3.75 21.35 5.83
C LEU A 316 -4.20 19.94 6.24
N PRO A 317 -5.18 19.78 7.14
CA PRO A 317 -5.72 18.47 7.49
C PRO A 317 -6.64 17.91 6.39
N LEU A 318 -6.03 17.49 5.27
CA LEU A 318 -6.69 16.95 4.09
C LEU A 318 -6.73 15.43 4.16
N LEU A 319 -7.82 14.83 3.68
CA LEU A 319 -8.02 13.38 3.59
C LEU A 319 -7.80 12.67 4.95
N GLU A 320 -8.18 13.32 6.05
CA GLU A 320 -8.06 12.73 7.38
C GLU A 320 -9.29 11.88 7.70
N ASP A 321 -9.46 10.80 6.93
CA ASP A 321 -10.52 9.83 7.15
C ASP A 321 -10.40 9.20 8.54
N VAL A 322 -11.52 9.14 9.27
CA VAL A 322 -11.63 8.43 10.54
C VAL A 322 -12.20 7.05 10.26
N TYR A 323 -11.33 6.05 10.29
CA TYR A 323 -11.68 4.69 9.95
C TYR A 323 -12.44 3.99 11.06
N ASN A 324 -13.56 3.36 10.67
CA ASN A 324 -14.37 2.54 11.54
C ASN A 324 -13.99 1.04 11.43
N PHE A 325 -14.75 0.17 12.10
CA PHE A 325 -14.44 -1.25 12.13
C PHE A 325 -14.75 -1.96 10.79
N GLU A 326 -15.80 -1.56 10.04
CA GLU A 326 -16.04 -2.16 8.71
C GLU A 326 -14.92 -1.87 7.72
N ASP A 327 -14.27 -0.68 7.82
CA ASP A 327 -13.10 -0.34 7.01
C ASP A 327 -11.93 -1.30 7.30
N ALA A 328 -11.73 -1.66 8.56
CA ALA A 328 -10.72 -2.63 8.94
C ALA A 328 -11.01 -4.03 8.37
N LEU A 329 -12.27 -4.44 8.33
CA LEU A 329 -12.66 -5.71 7.70
C LEU A 329 -12.36 -5.69 6.20
N LEU A 330 -12.68 -4.59 5.51
CA LEU A 330 -12.39 -4.48 4.08
C LEU A 330 -10.89 -4.46 3.80
N VAL A 331 -10.10 -3.72 4.58
CA VAL A 331 -8.63 -3.74 4.47
C VAL A 331 -8.09 -5.15 4.67
N GLY A 332 -8.62 -5.90 5.64
CA GLY A 332 -8.29 -7.32 5.82
C GLY A 332 -8.61 -8.18 4.59
N LEU A 333 -9.78 -7.97 3.97
CA LEU A 333 -10.18 -8.66 2.74
C LEU A 333 -9.31 -8.28 1.54
N MET A 334 -8.89 -7.01 1.43
CA MET A 334 -7.94 -6.58 0.40
C MET A 334 -6.59 -7.26 0.57
N LEU A 335 -6.08 -7.40 1.80
CA LEU A 335 -4.84 -8.13 2.11
C LEU A 335 -4.95 -9.62 1.75
N ILE A 336 -6.09 -10.27 2.06
CA ILE A 336 -6.38 -11.64 1.64
C ILE A 336 -6.32 -11.75 0.10
N THR A 337 -6.93 -10.80 -0.62
CA THR A 337 -6.93 -10.78 -2.08
C THR A 337 -5.52 -10.61 -2.65
N ILE A 338 -4.69 -9.73 -2.06
CA ILE A 338 -3.28 -9.55 -2.44
C ILE A 338 -2.50 -10.85 -2.23
N LEU A 339 -2.66 -11.50 -1.08
CA LEU A 339 -1.99 -12.77 -0.78
C LEU A 339 -2.39 -13.91 -1.72
N LYS A 340 -3.66 -13.98 -2.12
CA LYS A 340 -4.18 -14.95 -3.09
C LYS A 340 -3.64 -14.73 -4.50
N ASN A 341 -3.10 -13.55 -4.79
CA ASN A 341 -2.48 -13.17 -6.06
C ASN A 341 -0.96 -12.87 -5.92
N ALA A 342 -0.29 -13.46 -4.92
CA ALA A 342 1.12 -13.25 -4.62
C ALA A 342 2.07 -13.72 -5.74
N ASP A 343 1.60 -14.55 -6.67
CA ASP A 343 2.32 -14.91 -7.88
C ASP A 343 2.54 -13.72 -8.81
N ARG A 344 1.62 -12.76 -8.82
CA ARG A 344 1.63 -11.58 -9.69
C ARG A 344 1.91 -10.28 -8.94
N VAL A 345 1.29 -10.06 -7.78
CA VAL A 345 1.49 -8.85 -6.97
C VAL A 345 2.75 -9.00 -6.14
N LYS A 346 3.78 -8.21 -6.46
CA LYS A 346 5.07 -8.24 -5.75
C LYS A 346 5.34 -6.99 -4.94
N VAL A 347 4.57 -5.93 -5.18
CA VAL A 347 4.59 -4.69 -4.40
C VAL A 347 3.15 -4.27 -4.13
N ALA A 348 2.86 -3.82 -2.92
CA ALA A 348 1.61 -3.15 -2.62
C ALA A 348 1.86 -2.09 -1.53
N CYS A 349 1.36 -0.87 -1.73
CA CYS A 349 1.54 0.22 -0.79
C CYS A 349 0.19 0.79 -0.40
N ILE A 350 -0.21 0.59 0.87
CA ILE A 350 -1.42 1.24 1.35
C ILE A 350 -1.24 2.77 1.33
N ALA A 351 -2.17 3.49 0.80
CA ALA A 351 -2.19 4.94 0.78
C ALA A 351 -3.07 5.46 1.93
N GLN A 352 -2.50 6.17 2.92
CA GLN A 352 -1.09 6.44 3.14
C GLN A 352 -0.67 5.93 4.52
N LEU A 353 0.45 6.41 5.05
CA LEU A 353 1.01 5.89 6.30
C LEU A 353 0.54 6.66 7.53
N VAL A 354 0.50 8.00 7.44
CA VAL A 354 0.21 8.89 8.57
C VAL A 354 -0.78 9.98 8.18
N ASN A 355 -1.80 10.20 8.97
CA ASN A 355 -2.87 11.20 8.88
C ASN A 355 -3.75 11.11 7.63
N VAL A 356 -3.18 11.09 6.45
CA VAL A 356 -3.89 11.11 5.17
C VAL A 356 -4.37 9.72 4.82
N ILE A 357 -5.69 9.45 4.91
CA ILE A 357 -6.30 8.12 4.70
C ILE A 357 -5.43 6.99 5.29
N ALA A 358 -5.06 7.10 6.56
CA ALA A 358 -3.91 6.40 7.13
C ALA A 358 -4.23 5.51 8.34
N PRO A 359 -3.46 4.43 8.57
CA PRO A 359 -3.57 3.62 9.78
C PRO A 359 -3.09 4.34 11.05
N ILE A 360 -2.25 5.38 10.93
CA ILE A 360 -1.69 6.12 12.06
C ILE A 360 -2.16 7.57 11.98
N MET A 361 -2.74 8.06 13.06
CA MET A 361 -3.13 9.46 13.20
C MET A 361 -2.26 10.18 14.22
N THR A 362 -2.13 11.49 14.03
CA THR A 362 -1.41 12.38 14.97
C THR A 362 -2.20 13.64 15.24
N ARG A 363 -1.97 14.22 16.42
CA ARG A 363 -2.35 15.61 16.71
C ARG A 363 -1.10 16.48 16.73
N PRO A 364 -1.10 17.66 16.09
CA PRO A 364 0.01 18.62 16.18
C PRO A 364 0.32 18.96 17.65
N GLY A 365 1.57 18.79 18.06
CA GLY A 365 2.01 18.96 19.45
C GLY A 365 1.41 17.95 20.45
N GLY A 366 0.68 16.94 19.99
CA GLY A 366 -0.04 15.93 20.79
C GLY A 366 0.36 14.50 20.48
N GLY A 367 -0.51 13.54 20.82
CA GLY A 367 -0.24 12.12 20.67
C GLY A 367 -0.29 11.60 19.23
N ALA A 368 0.09 10.33 19.10
CA ALA A 368 -0.16 9.51 17.91
C ALA A 368 -0.94 8.26 18.34
N TRP A 369 -1.86 7.81 17.49
CA TRP A 369 -2.69 6.63 17.78
C TRP A 369 -2.95 5.78 16.55
N ARG A 370 -3.35 4.52 16.79
CA ARG A 370 -3.70 3.53 15.76
C ARG A 370 -5.17 3.68 15.39
N GLN A 371 -5.47 3.79 14.10
CA GLN A 371 -6.82 3.62 13.59
C GLN A 371 -7.19 2.13 13.48
N THR A 372 -8.44 1.82 13.22
CA THR A 372 -8.94 0.42 13.15
C THR A 372 -8.23 -0.40 12.09
N ILE A 373 -7.94 0.19 10.90
CA ILE A 373 -7.24 -0.45 9.79
C ILE A 373 -5.78 -0.81 10.09
N TYR A 374 -5.19 -0.27 11.15
CA TYR A 374 -3.83 -0.58 11.57
C TYR A 374 -3.63 -2.06 11.88
N TRP A 375 -4.65 -2.69 12.50
CA TRP A 375 -4.53 -4.04 13.03
C TRP A 375 -4.41 -5.12 11.94
N PRO A 376 -5.28 -5.19 10.91
CA PRO A 376 -5.11 -6.16 9.83
C PRO A 376 -3.79 -5.95 9.07
N LEU A 377 -3.36 -4.70 8.85
CA LEU A 377 -2.07 -4.40 8.23
C LEU A 377 -0.90 -4.93 9.04
N MET A 378 -0.86 -4.64 10.34
CA MET A 378 0.20 -5.09 11.25
C MET A 378 0.27 -6.62 11.28
N GLN A 379 -0.87 -7.28 11.48
CA GLN A 379 -0.91 -8.74 11.59
C GLN A 379 -0.51 -9.42 10.28
N ALA A 380 -0.97 -8.91 9.14
CA ALA A 380 -0.58 -9.43 7.84
C ALA A 380 0.93 -9.23 7.57
N SER A 381 1.47 -8.04 7.88
CA SER A 381 2.90 -7.77 7.69
C SER A 381 3.80 -8.63 8.57
N LEU A 382 3.38 -8.92 9.81
CA LEU A 382 4.19 -9.71 10.75
C LEU A 382 4.08 -11.22 10.50
N PHE A 383 2.89 -11.71 10.15
CA PHE A 383 2.60 -13.16 10.10
C PHE A 383 2.38 -13.69 8.69
N GLY A 384 2.31 -12.83 7.68
CA GLY A 384 2.06 -13.20 6.28
C GLY A 384 3.34 -13.30 5.43
N ARG A 385 4.49 -13.62 6.03
CA ARG A 385 5.77 -13.76 5.31
C ARG A 385 6.12 -15.23 5.16
N GLY A 386 6.41 -15.65 3.93
CA GLY A 386 6.70 -17.05 3.59
C GLY A 386 6.16 -17.38 2.20
N VAL A 387 5.54 -18.55 2.05
CA VAL A 387 4.90 -19.00 0.82
C VAL A 387 3.39 -18.92 0.97
N SER A 388 2.72 -18.21 0.06
CA SER A 388 1.26 -18.21 -0.01
C SER A 388 0.77 -19.54 -0.56
N LEU A 389 -0.15 -20.16 0.17
CA LEU A 389 -0.80 -21.42 -0.20
C LEU A 389 -2.18 -21.14 -0.80
N MET A 390 -2.66 -22.07 -1.65
CA MET A 390 -4.00 -21.98 -2.25
C MET A 390 -5.05 -22.61 -1.33
N PRO A 391 -5.83 -21.85 -0.56
CA PRO A 391 -6.88 -22.40 0.27
C PRO A 391 -8.11 -22.73 -0.59
N ARG A 392 -8.70 -23.90 -0.36
CA ARG A 392 -10.05 -24.19 -0.85
C ARG A 392 -11.06 -23.91 0.24
N VAL A 393 -11.84 -22.86 0.05
CA VAL A 393 -12.90 -22.45 0.97
C VAL A 393 -14.25 -23.01 0.49
N GLU A 394 -14.96 -23.70 1.36
CA GLU A 394 -16.32 -24.18 1.18
C GLU A 394 -17.19 -23.48 2.22
N CYS A 395 -18.03 -22.55 1.80
CA CYS A 395 -18.98 -21.83 2.66
C CYS A 395 -20.23 -21.43 1.88
N GLU A 396 -21.25 -20.99 2.59
CA GLU A 396 -22.43 -20.39 1.98
C GLU A 396 -22.06 -19.13 1.21
N LYS A 397 -22.86 -18.78 0.23
CA LYS A 397 -22.75 -17.56 -0.56
C LYS A 397 -24.04 -16.75 -0.46
N ALA A 398 -23.95 -15.46 -0.66
CA ALA A 398 -25.09 -14.55 -0.70
C ALA A 398 -24.89 -13.51 -1.80
N ASP A 399 -25.99 -12.96 -2.30
CA ASP A 399 -25.96 -11.81 -3.18
C ASP A 399 -25.98 -10.52 -2.36
N THR A 400 -25.32 -9.48 -2.88
CA THR A 400 -25.37 -8.12 -2.36
C THR A 400 -25.98 -7.18 -3.39
N SER A 401 -25.98 -5.89 -3.15
CA SER A 401 -26.58 -4.91 -4.06
C SER A 401 -25.92 -4.90 -5.45
N HIS A 402 -24.62 -5.19 -5.56
CA HIS A 402 -23.87 -5.14 -6.82
C HIS A 402 -23.10 -6.42 -7.14
N TYR A 403 -22.98 -7.37 -6.23
CA TYR A 403 -22.23 -8.62 -6.41
C TYR A 403 -23.11 -9.84 -6.19
N THR A 404 -22.90 -10.86 -7.00
CA THR A 404 -23.60 -12.15 -6.89
C THR A 404 -22.63 -13.24 -6.41
N ASP A 405 -23.19 -14.29 -5.77
CA ASP A 405 -22.39 -15.44 -5.32
C ASP A 405 -21.21 -15.07 -4.37
N VAL A 406 -21.36 -14.02 -3.54
CA VAL A 406 -20.33 -13.57 -2.60
C VAL A 406 -20.13 -14.63 -1.51
N PRO A 407 -18.92 -15.20 -1.36
CA PRO A 407 -18.64 -16.13 -0.27
C PRO A 407 -18.78 -15.44 1.09
N MET A 408 -19.48 -16.04 2.04
CA MET A 408 -19.63 -15.48 3.38
C MET A 408 -18.35 -15.53 4.20
N MET A 409 -17.33 -16.25 3.74
CA MET A 409 -15.97 -16.23 4.28
C MET A 409 -14.95 -16.14 3.15
N ASP A 410 -13.93 -15.30 3.32
CA ASP A 410 -12.73 -15.33 2.49
C ASP A 410 -11.49 -15.57 3.35
N ALA A 411 -10.49 -16.23 2.79
CA ALA A 411 -9.28 -16.58 3.52
C ALA A 411 -8.04 -16.65 2.62
N ALA A 412 -6.89 -16.38 3.23
CA ALA A 412 -5.56 -16.67 2.68
C ALA A 412 -4.73 -17.46 3.70
N ALA A 413 -3.76 -18.22 3.21
CA ALA A 413 -2.85 -18.99 4.04
C ALA A 413 -1.40 -18.73 3.64
N VAL A 414 -0.53 -18.59 4.62
CA VAL A 414 0.91 -18.43 4.40
C VAL A 414 1.68 -19.38 5.30
N MET A 415 2.61 -20.13 4.71
CA MET A 415 3.53 -21.00 5.45
C MET A 415 4.92 -20.38 5.46
N ASN A 416 5.50 -20.19 6.64
CA ASN A 416 6.85 -19.66 6.78
C ASN A 416 7.91 -20.78 6.75
N ASP A 417 9.19 -20.39 6.70
CA ASP A 417 10.33 -21.34 6.63
C ASP A 417 10.44 -22.24 7.88
N GLY A 418 9.85 -21.82 8.99
CA GLY A 418 9.78 -22.62 10.24
C GLY A 418 8.64 -23.64 10.26
N GLY A 419 7.83 -23.73 9.22
CA GLY A 419 6.68 -24.63 9.14
C GLY A 419 5.43 -24.11 9.87
N GLU A 420 5.46 -22.90 10.43
CA GLU A 420 4.26 -22.24 10.93
C GLU A 420 3.32 -21.90 9.78
N VAL A 421 2.03 -22.20 9.93
CA VAL A 421 0.98 -21.81 8.99
C VAL A 421 0.10 -20.74 9.60
N THR A 422 0.03 -19.60 8.96
CA THR A 422 -0.87 -18.51 9.35
C THR A 422 -2.04 -18.43 8.39
N LEU A 423 -3.26 -18.49 8.95
CA LEU A 423 -4.50 -18.26 8.23
C LEU A 423 -5.02 -16.86 8.54
N PHE A 424 -5.35 -16.12 7.50
CA PHE A 424 -6.09 -14.86 7.57
C PHE A 424 -7.49 -15.12 7.05
N ALA A 425 -8.52 -14.82 7.83
CA ALA A 425 -9.90 -15.06 7.42
C ALA A 425 -10.83 -13.91 7.87
N VAL A 426 -11.80 -13.58 7.01
CA VAL A 426 -12.89 -12.66 7.34
C VAL A 426 -14.21 -13.40 7.26
N ASN A 427 -14.98 -13.38 8.35
CA ASN A 427 -16.39 -13.71 8.33
C ASN A 427 -17.15 -12.46 7.90
N ARG A 428 -17.76 -12.50 6.70
CA ARG A 428 -18.53 -11.38 6.14
C ARG A 428 -19.96 -11.32 6.69
N ASP A 429 -20.45 -12.38 7.36
CA ASP A 429 -21.80 -12.35 7.95
C ASP A 429 -21.83 -11.34 9.09
N LEU A 430 -22.76 -10.38 9.00
CA LEU A 430 -22.89 -9.30 9.98
C LEU A 430 -23.64 -9.72 11.26
N LYS A 431 -24.21 -10.94 11.29
CA LYS A 431 -25.14 -11.38 12.34
C LYS A 431 -24.79 -12.74 12.93
N GLU A 432 -24.19 -13.62 12.14
CA GLU A 432 -23.96 -15.00 12.55
C GLU A 432 -22.48 -15.33 12.64
N ASP A 433 -22.11 -15.93 13.77
CA ASP A 433 -20.82 -16.60 13.93
C ASP A 433 -20.68 -17.74 12.92
N MET A 434 -19.45 -18.09 12.60
CA MET A 434 -19.14 -19.15 11.66
C MET A 434 -18.21 -20.19 12.32
N GLU A 435 -18.67 -21.45 12.34
CA GLU A 435 -17.84 -22.58 12.70
C GLU A 435 -16.97 -22.97 11.50
N LEU A 436 -15.67 -22.73 11.60
CA LEU A 436 -14.68 -23.05 10.57
C LEU A 436 -13.97 -24.36 10.91
N LYS A 437 -14.16 -25.38 10.09
CA LYS A 437 -13.38 -26.60 10.12
C LYS A 437 -12.18 -26.50 9.18
N ILE A 438 -10.97 -26.71 9.72
CA ILE A 438 -9.72 -26.60 8.96
C ILE A 438 -9.21 -28.02 8.67
N ASP A 439 -9.08 -28.37 7.40
CA ASP A 439 -8.53 -29.66 6.96
C ASP A 439 -7.01 -29.53 6.74
N LEU A 440 -6.24 -30.10 7.65
CA LEU A 440 -4.79 -30.01 7.72
C LEU A 440 -4.10 -31.35 7.42
N ARG A 441 -4.77 -32.29 6.75
CA ARG A 441 -4.25 -33.66 6.51
C ARG A 441 -2.92 -33.70 5.78
N ALA A 442 -2.61 -32.69 4.97
CA ALA A 442 -1.35 -32.59 4.22
C ALA A 442 -0.18 -32.04 5.06
N PHE A 443 -0.43 -31.69 6.31
CA PHE A 443 0.58 -31.16 7.23
C PHE A 443 0.95 -32.16 8.31
N GLY A 444 2.08 -31.96 8.96
CA GLY A 444 2.44 -32.67 10.18
C GLY A 444 1.56 -32.25 11.38
N THR A 445 1.97 -32.63 12.57
CA THR A 445 1.26 -32.27 13.80
C THR A 445 1.65 -30.85 14.22
N PHE A 446 0.66 -30.00 14.37
CA PHE A 446 0.82 -28.71 15.05
C PHE A 446 0.65 -28.93 16.56
N THR A 447 1.52 -28.29 17.34
CA THR A 447 1.52 -28.44 18.81
C THR A 447 0.71 -27.34 19.49
N LYS A 448 0.55 -26.18 18.84
CA LYS A 448 -0.15 -25.02 19.38
C LYS A 448 -0.90 -24.27 18.27
N ALA A 449 -2.09 -23.76 18.60
CA ALA A 449 -2.78 -22.75 17.82
C ALA A 449 -2.94 -21.45 18.63
N VAL A 450 -2.77 -20.33 17.96
CA VAL A 450 -3.06 -18.99 18.51
C VAL A 450 -4.10 -18.35 17.59
N HIS A 451 -5.25 -18.00 18.12
CA HIS A 451 -6.32 -17.34 17.38
C HIS A 451 -6.49 -15.90 17.88
N SER A 452 -6.15 -14.94 17.05
CA SER A 452 -6.35 -13.51 17.29
C SER A 452 -7.55 -13.02 16.47
N VAL A 453 -8.47 -12.31 17.11
CA VAL A 453 -9.72 -11.84 16.52
C VAL A 453 -9.85 -10.34 16.69
N LEU A 454 -10.10 -9.63 15.61
CA LEU A 454 -10.58 -8.25 15.60
C LEU A 454 -12.09 -8.28 15.37
N HIS A 455 -12.86 -7.89 16.37
CA HIS A 455 -14.31 -7.87 16.35
C HIS A 455 -14.84 -6.76 17.26
N HIS A 456 -15.94 -6.15 16.87
CA HIS A 456 -16.72 -5.21 17.65
C HIS A 456 -18.20 -5.32 17.25
N ASP A 457 -19.12 -5.21 18.23
CA ASP A 457 -20.57 -5.34 17.99
C ASP A 457 -21.13 -4.22 17.07
N ASP A 458 -20.52 -3.04 17.16
CA ASP A 458 -20.80 -1.92 16.27
C ASP A 458 -19.75 -1.84 15.15
N VAL A 459 -20.16 -2.12 13.92
CA VAL A 459 -19.28 -2.03 12.73
C VAL A 459 -18.79 -0.59 12.44
N LYS A 460 -19.43 0.41 13.06
CA LYS A 460 -19.05 1.84 12.93
C LYS A 460 -18.13 2.33 14.08
N ALA A 461 -17.76 1.45 14.99
CA ALA A 461 -16.82 1.80 16.07
C ALA A 461 -15.47 2.27 15.52
N VAL A 462 -14.91 3.31 16.14
CA VAL A 462 -13.65 3.97 15.73
C VAL A 462 -12.64 4.01 16.87
N ASN A 463 -11.36 4.08 16.54
CA ASN A 463 -10.31 4.43 17.48
C ASN A 463 -10.01 5.93 17.42
N THR A 464 -9.83 6.55 18.57
CA THR A 464 -9.51 7.98 18.70
C THR A 464 -8.31 8.17 19.63
N GLU A 465 -7.74 9.38 19.67
CA GLU A 465 -6.67 9.70 20.63
C GLU A 465 -7.09 9.43 22.08
N ALA A 466 -8.36 9.71 22.44
CA ALA A 466 -8.90 9.49 23.78
C ALA A 466 -9.21 8.01 24.06
N CYS A 467 -9.59 7.24 23.04
CA CYS A 467 -9.93 5.83 23.14
C CYS A 467 -9.21 5.02 22.03
N PRO A 468 -7.88 4.85 22.09
CA PRO A 468 -7.09 4.29 21.00
C PRO A 468 -7.25 2.77 20.83
N ASP A 469 -7.83 2.10 21.80
CA ASP A 469 -7.98 0.65 21.92
C ASP A 469 -9.44 0.19 21.92
N GLN A 470 -10.39 1.00 21.46
CA GLN A 470 -11.80 0.62 21.40
C GLN A 470 -12.01 -0.58 20.49
N VAL A 471 -11.36 -0.56 19.34
CA VAL A 471 -11.30 -1.68 18.39
C VAL A 471 -9.85 -2.16 18.35
N LYS A 472 -9.59 -3.34 18.93
CA LYS A 472 -8.28 -3.98 18.92
C LYS A 472 -8.40 -5.50 18.93
N PRO A 473 -7.40 -6.23 18.41
CA PRO A 473 -7.40 -7.69 18.44
C PRO A 473 -7.40 -8.25 19.87
N ARG A 474 -8.10 -9.37 20.02
CA ARG A 474 -8.11 -10.17 21.26
C ARG A 474 -7.76 -11.61 20.93
N GLU A 475 -7.06 -12.29 21.84
CA GLU A 475 -6.82 -13.72 21.70
C GLU A 475 -8.06 -14.51 22.12
N MET A 476 -8.41 -15.52 21.31
CA MET A 476 -9.46 -16.49 21.58
C MET A 476 -8.87 -17.90 21.71
N ASN A 477 -9.60 -18.79 22.37
CA ASN A 477 -9.21 -20.19 22.43
C ASN A 477 -9.32 -20.86 21.07
N ALA A 478 -8.29 -21.61 20.70
CA ALA A 478 -8.30 -22.48 19.52
C ALA A 478 -8.01 -23.91 19.96
N ASP A 479 -8.90 -24.83 19.63
CA ASP A 479 -8.72 -26.24 19.96
C ASP A 479 -8.26 -27.03 18.71
N LEU A 480 -7.02 -27.47 18.74
CA LEU A 480 -6.43 -28.26 17.65
C LEU A 480 -6.97 -29.69 17.58
N ARG A 481 -7.61 -30.21 18.64
CA ARG A 481 -8.08 -31.61 18.66
C ARG A 481 -9.16 -31.87 17.62
N GLU A 482 -10.01 -30.87 17.34
CA GLU A 482 -11.06 -30.95 16.34
C GLU A 482 -10.76 -30.17 15.07
N ASN A 483 -9.64 -29.42 15.03
CA ASN A 483 -9.29 -28.50 13.95
C ASN A 483 -10.45 -27.54 13.61
N THR A 484 -11.15 -27.08 14.63
CA THR A 484 -12.35 -26.24 14.50
C THR A 484 -12.17 -24.97 15.30
N VAL A 485 -12.47 -23.84 14.70
CA VAL A 485 -12.48 -22.51 15.34
C VAL A 485 -13.78 -21.78 15.05
N VAL A 486 -14.20 -20.90 15.96
CA VAL A 486 -15.35 -20.04 15.75
C VAL A 486 -14.86 -18.66 15.32
N LEU A 487 -15.33 -18.20 14.17
CA LEU A 487 -15.15 -16.85 13.67
C LEU A 487 -16.37 -16.03 14.03
N PRO A 488 -16.30 -15.03 14.93
CA PRO A 488 -17.44 -14.17 15.26
C PRO A 488 -18.05 -13.53 14.01
N ALA A 489 -19.31 -13.11 14.10
CA ALA A 489 -19.93 -12.31 13.06
C ALA A 489 -19.10 -11.06 12.78
N ALA A 490 -19.04 -10.62 11.53
CA ALA A 490 -18.26 -9.43 11.14
C ALA A 490 -16.88 -9.39 11.82
N SER A 491 -15.97 -10.31 11.49
CA SER A 491 -14.66 -10.40 12.16
C SER A 491 -13.50 -10.63 11.21
N TRP A 492 -12.35 -10.03 11.54
CA TRP A 492 -11.05 -10.38 11.00
C TRP A 492 -10.36 -11.34 11.96
N ASN A 493 -9.84 -12.44 11.44
CA ASN A 493 -9.28 -13.54 12.20
C ASN A 493 -7.89 -13.89 11.70
N VAL A 494 -6.95 -14.05 12.62
CA VAL A 494 -5.59 -14.56 12.36
C VAL A 494 -5.39 -15.81 13.21
N ILE A 495 -5.27 -16.96 12.54
CA ILE A 495 -5.07 -18.25 13.19
C ILE A 495 -3.69 -18.75 12.85
N ARG A 496 -2.82 -18.83 13.85
CA ARG A 496 -1.43 -19.29 13.70
C ARG A 496 -1.31 -20.70 14.23
N LEU A 497 -0.87 -21.61 13.37
CA LEU A 497 -0.64 -23.01 13.64
C LEU A 497 0.86 -23.22 13.77
N LEU A 498 1.32 -23.57 14.95
CA LEU A 498 2.74 -23.69 15.31
C LEU A 498 3.12 -25.17 15.37
N PRO A 499 4.22 -25.62 14.68
CA PRO A 499 4.68 -26.98 14.67
C PRO A 499 5.17 -27.49 16.02
#